data_6cd87ca556abfd8b25e1f15ee88a3b73
#
_entry.id   6cd87ca556abfd8b25e1f15ee88a3b73
#
_cell.length_a   1.000
_cell.length_b   1.000
_cell.length_c   1.000
_cell.angle_alpha   90.00
_cell.angle_beta   90.00
_cell.angle_gamma   90.00
#
_symmetry.space_group_name_H-M   'P 1'
#
loop_
_entity.id
_entity.type
_entity.pdbx_description
1 polymer ?
#
loop_
_entity_poly.entity_id
_entity_poly.type
_entity_poly.pdbx_seq_one_letter_code
_entity_poly.pdbx_strand_id
1 'polypeptide(L)'
;MRKALILPTKYVQGEDELLNLGYFVSTFGKSALLIANPDDVKRVRPQLDATAEKFNISFIEGGFNGEVTREETQRLQAIAKEKQTDCIIGLGGGKAIDASKVVAEGERLIIVPTI
;
A
#
# COMPACT_ATOMS: atom_id res chain seq x y z
N MET A 1 23.26 8.61 10.14
CA MET A 1 22.70 8.92 10.34
C MET A 1 21.48 8.58 10.75
N ARG A 2 20.97 8.72 11.19
CA ARG A 2 19.87 8.43 11.59
C ARG A 2 18.78 8.53 10.74
N LYS A 3 18.88 9.03 9.66
CA LYS A 3 17.88 9.17 8.79
C LYS A 3 17.22 7.92 8.49
N ALA A 4 17.88 6.84 8.34
CA ALA A 4 17.28 5.58 8.05
C ALA A 4 16.32 5.17 9.15
N LEU A 5 16.52 5.72 10.31
CA LEU A 5 15.65 5.39 11.43
C LEU A 5 14.34 6.12 11.37
N ILE A 6 14.20 7.00 10.41
CA ILE A 6 13.00 7.80 10.29
C ILE A 6 12.24 7.44 9.03
N LEU A 7 12.36 6.19 8.62
CA LEU A 7 11.63 5.75 7.43
C LEU A 7 10.15 5.87 7.70
N PRO A 8 9.42 6.51 6.81
CA PRO A 8 7.99 6.75 7.01
C PRO A 8 7.18 5.50 6.73
N THR A 9 7.24 4.55 7.66
CA THR A 9 6.44 3.35 7.60
C THR A 9 5.37 3.43 8.64
N LYS A 10 4.13 3.20 8.24
CA LYS A 10 3.02 3.22 9.15
C LYS A 10 2.31 1.88 9.14
N TYR A 11 1.78 1.50 10.31
CA TYR A 11 1.02 0.27 10.47
C TYR A 11 -0.41 0.63 10.78
N VAL A 12 -1.34 0.11 9.98
CA VAL A 12 -2.76 0.38 10.14
C VAL A 12 -3.43 -0.95 10.41
N GLN A 13 -4.00 -1.12 11.60
CA GLN A 13 -4.57 -2.39 11.99
C GLN A 13 -6.05 -2.25 12.33
N GLY A 14 -6.81 -3.32 12.04
CA GLY A 14 -8.21 -3.34 12.37
C GLY A 14 -9.07 -2.79 11.24
N GLU A 15 -10.28 -3.34 11.12
CA GLU A 15 -11.16 -2.94 10.05
C GLU A 15 -11.61 -1.48 10.15
N ASP A 16 -11.77 -1.02 11.38
CA ASP A 16 -12.19 0.37 11.58
C ASP A 16 -11.13 1.32 11.06
N GLU A 17 -9.85 0.94 11.18
CA GLU A 17 -8.77 1.79 10.72
C GLU A 17 -8.67 1.87 9.21
N LEU A 18 -9.26 0.91 8.50
CA LEU A 18 -9.27 0.99 7.04
C LEU A 18 -10.02 2.23 6.55
N LEU A 19 -11.01 2.68 7.31
CA LEU A 19 -11.73 3.89 6.95
C LEU A 19 -10.86 5.14 7.10
N ASN A 20 -9.74 5.02 7.81
CA ASN A 20 -8.80 6.12 7.96
C ASN A 20 -7.57 5.96 7.07
N LEU A 21 -7.54 4.93 6.24
CA LEU A 21 -6.37 4.68 5.40
C LEU A 21 -6.06 5.88 4.52
N GLY A 22 -7.10 6.52 3.99
CA GLY A 22 -6.91 7.69 3.14
C GLY A 22 -6.24 8.85 3.87
N TYR A 23 -6.47 8.97 5.17
CA TYR A 23 -5.79 9.98 5.95
C TYR A 23 -4.28 9.75 5.93
N PHE A 24 -3.85 8.49 6.13
CA PHE A 24 -2.43 8.17 6.13
C PHE A 24 -1.81 8.39 4.75
N VAL A 25 -2.54 8.06 3.68
CA VAL A 25 -2.05 8.34 2.33
C VAL A 25 -1.90 9.84 2.14
N SER A 26 -2.86 10.62 2.67
CA SER A 26 -2.83 12.07 2.48
C SER A 26 -1.64 12.73 3.16
N THR A 27 -1.04 12.07 4.15
CA THR A 27 0.18 12.62 4.76
C THR A 27 1.38 12.50 3.84
N PHE A 28 1.30 11.63 2.81
CA PHE A 28 2.38 11.47 1.84
C PHE A 28 2.06 12.13 0.50
N GLY A 29 0.78 12.30 0.18
CA GLY A 29 0.37 12.87 -1.09
C GLY A 29 -1.07 12.50 -1.40
N LYS A 30 -1.35 12.15 -2.64
CA LYS A 30 -2.71 11.87 -3.07
C LYS A 30 -2.92 10.51 -3.71
N SER A 31 -1.87 9.74 -3.90
CA SER A 31 -2.02 8.45 -4.57
C SER A 31 -1.14 7.40 -3.92
N ALA A 32 -1.58 6.18 -3.97
CA ALA A 32 -0.85 5.06 -3.41
C ALA A 32 -0.95 3.85 -4.32
N LEU A 33 0.14 3.10 -4.43
CA LEU A 33 0.09 1.81 -5.11
C LEU A 33 -0.32 0.78 -4.07
N LEU A 34 -1.43 0.10 -4.33
CA LEU A 34 -1.96 -0.90 -3.44
C LEU A 34 -1.46 -2.28 -3.87
N ILE A 35 -0.70 -2.91 -3.00
CA ILE A 35 -0.18 -4.25 -3.23
C ILE A 35 -0.95 -5.20 -2.32
N ALA A 36 -1.82 -6.00 -2.92
CA ALA A 36 -2.68 -6.91 -2.19
C ALA A 36 -3.19 -7.97 -3.14
N ASN A 37 -3.48 -9.14 -2.59
CA ASN A 37 -4.12 -10.18 -3.39
C ASN A 37 -5.50 -9.68 -3.82
N PRO A 38 -5.92 -10.00 -5.04
CA PRO A 38 -7.23 -9.52 -5.52
C PRO A 38 -8.40 -9.90 -4.61
N ASP A 39 -8.33 -11.06 -3.97
CA ASP A 39 -9.40 -11.47 -3.05
C ASP A 39 -9.47 -10.56 -1.84
N ASP A 40 -8.33 -10.12 -1.33
CA ASP A 40 -8.31 -9.20 -0.19
C ASP A 40 -8.85 -7.85 -0.59
N VAL A 41 -8.49 -7.36 -1.78
CA VAL A 41 -9.00 -6.09 -2.28
C VAL A 41 -10.52 -6.16 -2.39
N LYS A 42 -11.03 -7.26 -2.94
CA LYS A 42 -12.46 -7.43 -3.13
C LYS A 42 -13.20 -7.39 -1.79
N ARG A 43 -12.61 -8.04 -0.77
CA ARG A 43 -13.23 -8.11 0.53
C ARG A 43 -13.34 -6.74 1.20
N VAL A 44 -12.33 -5.89 1.03
CA VAL A 44 -12.31 -4.59 1.69
C VAL A 44 -12.66 -3.43 0.74
N ARG A 45 -13.19 -3.76 -0.45
CA ARG A 45 -13.52 -2.74 -1.44
C ARG A 45 -14.41 -1.62 -0.88
N PRO A 46 -15.46 -1.92 -0.10
CA PRO A 46 -16.30 -0.83 0.40
C PRO A 46 -15.52 0.16 1.27
N GLN A 47 -14.61 -0.33 2.12
CA GLN A 47 -13.82 0.54 2.97
C GLN A 47 -12.82 1.33 2.15
N LEU A 48 -12.20 0.70 1.12
CA LEU A 48 -11.25 1.40 0.27
C LEU A 48 -11.93 2.53 -0.48
N ASP A 49 -13.11 2.27 -1.04
CA ASP A 49 -13.83 3.29 -1.79
C ASP A 49 -14.25 4.45 -0.88
N ALA A 50 -14.72 4.12 0.31
CA ALA A 50 -15.18 5.13 1.25
C ALA A 50 -14.03 6.04 1.69
N THR A 51 -12.88 5.45 2.02
CA THR A 51 -11.76 6.25 2.49
C THR A 51 -11.13 7.06 1.36
N ALA A 52 -11.14 6.53 0.13
CA ALA A 52 -10.63 7.25 -1.03
C ALA A 52 -11.47 8.50 -1.27
N GLU A 53 -12.78 8.36 -1.19
CA GLU A 53 -13.66 9.48 -1.42
C GLU A 53 -13.54 10.51 -0.30
N LYS A 54 -13.53 10.04 0.94
CA LYS A 54 -13.49 10.93 2.09
C LYS A 54 -12.25 11.82 2.10
N PHE A 55 -11.10 11.25 1.75
CA PHE A 55 -9.83 11.97 1.81
C PHE A 55 -9.31 12.43 0.46
N ASN A 56 -10.11 12.20 -0.60
CA ASN A 56 -9.77 12.64 -1.94
C ASN A 56 -8.40 12.10 -2.40
N ILE A 57 -8.20 10.80 -2.22
CA ILE A 57 -6.98 10.14 -2.64
C ILE A 57 -7.34 9.02 -3.61
N SER A 58 -6.34 8.50 -4.31
CA SER A 58 -6.53 7.45 -5.30
C SER A 58 -5.67 6.25 -4.96
N PHE A 59 -6.26 5.07 -5.12
CA PHE A 59 -5.52 3.82 -5.01
C PHE A 59 -5.29 3.28 -6.42
N ILE A 60 -4.03 2.98 -6.75
CA ILE A 60 -3.69 2.30 -7.99
C ILE A 60 -3.44 0.84 -7.62
N GLU A 61 -4.23 -0.08 -8.17
CA GLU A 61 -4.11 -1.48 -7.83
C GLU A 61 -3.05 -2.14 -8.69
N GLY A 62 -2.09 -2.76 -8.04
CA GLY A 62 -0.99 -3.38 -8.75
C GLY A 62 -1.29 -4.77 -9.28
N GLY A 63 -2.34 -5.40 -8.78
CA GLY A 63 -2.66 -6.76 -9.20
C GLY A 63 -1.60 -7.75 -8.77
N PHE A 64 -1.25 -7.75 -7.48
CA PHE A 64 -0.22 -8.62 -6.94
C PHE A 64 -0.51 -10.09 -7.27
N ASN A 65 0.48 -10.80 -7.81
CA ASN A 65 0.28 -12.18 -8.23
C ASN A 65 0.45 -13.21 -7.11
N GLY A 66 0.77 -12.78 -5.91
CA GLY A 66 0.84 -13.67 -4.76
C GLY A 66 2.23 -14.17 -4.42
N GLU A 67 3.23 -13.87 -5.23
CA GLU A 67 4.59 -14.33 -4.98
C GLU A 67 5.57 -13.18 -4.93
N VAL A 68 6.52 -13.26 -3.98
CA VAL A 68 7.52 -12.22 -3.83
C VAL A 68 8.73 -12.61 -4.66
N THR A 69 8.65 -12.33 -5.96
CA THR A 69 9.75 -12.63 -6.87
C THR A 69 10.35 -11.32 -7.36
N ARG A 70 11.56 -11.40 -7.88
CA ARG A 70 12.20 -10.22 -8.45
C ARG A 70 11.35 -9.64 -9.58
N GLU A 71 10.85 -10.51 -10.44
CA GLU A 71 10.03 -10.07 -11.58
C GLU A 71 8.79 -9.34 -11.11
N GLU A 72 8.11 -9.87 -10.10
CA GLU A 72 6.87 -9.27 -9.63
C GLU A 72 7.13 -7.95 -8.91
N THR A 73 8.17 -7.89 -8.07
CA THR A 73 8.47 -6.64 -7.38
C THR A 73 8.95 -5.57 -8.34
N GLN A 74 9.70 -5.95 -9.37
CA GLN A 74 10.11 -4.99 -10.39
C GLN A 74 8.92 -4.49 -11.20
N ARG A 75 7.96 -5.39 -11.50
CA ARG A 75 6.73 -4.99 -12.20
C ARG A 75 5.96 -3.96 -11.39
N LEU A 76 5.84 -4.21 -10.08
CA LEU A 76 5.11 -3.30 -9.20
C LEU A 76 5.86 -1.96 -9.04
N GLN A 77 7.18 -2.01 -8.94
CA GLN A 77 7.97 -0.78 -8.88
C GLN A 77 7.80 0.05 -10.15
N ALA A 78 7.72 -0.61 -11.30
CA ALA A 78 7.52 0.09 -12.55
C ALA A 78 6.16 0.79 -12.58
N ILE A 79 5.12 0.14 -12.04
CA ILE A 79 3.80 0.75 -11.97
C ILE A 79 3.84 1.98 -11.07
N ALA A 80 4.49 1.87 -9.90
CA ALA A 80 4.57 2.98 -8.98
C ALA A 80 5.27 4.17 -9.63
N LYS A 81 6.34 3.91 -10.36
CA LYS A 81 7.10 4.95 -11.01
C LYS A 81 6.32 5.58 -12.16
N GLU A 82 5.68 4.75 -12.97
CA GLU A 82 4.91 5.24 -14.10
C GLU A 82 3.74 6.09 -13.63
N LYS A 83 3.03 5.65 -12.61
CA LYS A 83 1.88 6.36 -12.10
C LYS A 83 2.25 7.45 -11.10
N GLN A 84 3.52 7.55 -10.75
CA GLN A 84 4.02 8.56 -9.83
C GLN A 84 3.24 8.54 -8.51
N THR A 85 3.09 7.34 -7.95
CA THR A 85 2.37 7.20 -6.68
C THR A 85 3.19 7.81 -5.55
N ASP A 86 2.48 8.34 -4.57
CA ASP A 86 3.13 9.04 -3.46
C ASP A 86 3.57 8.10 -2.36
N CYS A 87 3.00 6.91 -2.30
CA CYS A 87 3.37 5.92 -1.31
C CYS A 87 2.95 4.54 -1.76
N ILE A 88 3.39 3.54 -1.00
CA ILE A 88 3.10 2.13 -1.27
C ILE A 88 2.28 1.60 -0.10
N ILE A 89 1.26 0.82 -0.39
CA ILE A 89 0.46 0.16 0.64
C ILE A 89 0.57 -1.34 0.45
N GLY A 90 0.94 -2.05 1.52
CA GLY A 90 0.90 -3.51 1.53
C GLY A 90 -0.26 -3.95 2.39
N LEU A 91 -1.27 -4.57 1.79
CA LEU A 91 -2.46 -4.98 2.50
C LEU A 91 -2.63 -6.49 2.37
N GLY A 92 -2.74 -7.17 3.49
CA GLY A 92 -2.98 -8.61 3.49
C GLY A 92 -2.04 -9.37 4.38
N GLY A 93 -1.69 -10.58 3.96
CA GLY A 93 -0.81 -11.44 4.71
C GLY A 93 0.65 -11.20 4.42
N GLY A 94 1.48 -12.14 4.85
CA GLY A 94 2.93 -11.97 4.83
C GLY A 94 3.52 -11.67 3.47
N LYS A 95 3.04 -12.35 2.42
CA LYS A 95 3.64 -12.16 1.10
C LYS A 95 3.35 -10.77 0.53
N ALA A 96 2.13 -10.28 0.70
CA ALA A 96 1.80 -8.94 0.22
C ALA A 96 2.60 -7.89 0.97
N ILE A 97 2.75 -8.06 2.28
CA ILE A 97 3.53 -7.14 3.09
C ILE A 97 5.00 -7.19 2.70
N ASP A 98 5.54 -8.40 2.52
CA ASP A 98 6.95 -8.54 2.13
C ASP A 98 7.21 -7.90 0.76
N ALA A 99 6.29 -8.12 -0.19
CA ALA A 99 6.43 -7.52 -1.52
C ALA A 99 6.42 -6.00 -1.41
N SER A 100 5.54 -5.46 -0.57
CA SER A 100 5.44 -4.01 -0.43
C SER A 100 6.70 -3.41 0.15
N LYS A 101 7.36 -4.12 1.06
CA LYS A 101 8.61 -3.63 1.64
C LYS A 101 9.70 -3.55 0.57
N VAL A 102 9.77 -4.57 -0.30
CA VAL A 102 10.76 -4.57 -1.37
C VAL A 102 10.46 -3.45 -2.36
N VAL A 103 9.18 -3.30 -2.74
CA VAL A 103 8.80 -2.28 -3.72
C VAL A 103 9.07 -0.89 -3.19
N ALA A 104 8.79 -0.66 -1.91
CA ALA A 104 8.98 0.66 -1.31
C ALA A 104 10.45 1.01 -1.12
N GLU A 105 11.32 0.00 -0.94
CA GLU A 105 12.75 0.23 -0.74
C GLU A 105 13.04 1.27 0.33
N GLY A 106 12.31 1.16 1.45
CA GLY A 106 12.52 2.10 2.54
C GLY A 106 11.84 3.45 2.34
N GLU A 107 11.11 3.61 1.24
CA GLU A 107 10.35 4.83 1.01
C GLU A 107 9.02 4.77 1.77
N ARG A 108 8.11 5.65 1.42
CA ARG A 108 6.85 5.82 2.14
C ARG A 108 6.00 4.56 2.02
N LEU A 109 5.77 3.92 3.13
CA LEU A 109 5.11 2.63 3.16
C LEU A 109 4.05 2.59 4.25
N ILE A 110 2.88 2.05 3.90
CA ILE A 110 1.81 1.81 4.86
C ILE A 110 1.53 0.32 4.83
N ILE A 111 1.57 -0.31 5.98
CA ILE A 111 1.33 -1.74 6.11
C ILE A 111 -0.02 -1.95 6.78
N VAL A 112 -0.88 -2.72 6.13
CA VAL A 112 -2.22 -3.01 6.62
C VAL A 112 -2.36 -4.52 6.74
N PRO A 113 -1.97 -5.10 7.87
CA PRO A 113 -2.10 -6.54 8.04
C PRO A 113 -3.57 -6.91 8.09
N THR A 114 -3.94 -7.98 7.38
CA THR A 114 -5.28 -8.54 7.47
C THR A 114 -5.13 -9.97 7.88
N ILE A 115 -5.88 -10.40 8.82
CA ILE A 115 -5.77 -11.75 9.34
C ILE A 115 -7.09 -12.46 9.15
#